data_2b71a1287a353acd70e85d0b8b2e0778
#
_entry.id   2b71a1287a353acd70e85d0b8b2e0778
#
_cell.length_a   1.000
_cell.length_b   1.000
_cell.length_c   1.000
_cell.angle_alpha   90.00
_cell.angle_beta   90.00
_cell.angle_gamma   90.00
#
_symmetry.space_group_name_H-M   'P 1'
#
loop_
_entity.id
_entity.type
_entity.pdbx_description
1 polymer ?
#
loop_
_entity_poly.entity_id
_entity_poly.type
_entity_poly.pdbx_seq_one_letter_code
_entity_poly.pdbx_strand_id
1 'polypeptide(L)'
;VGSEMCIRDSFPAEAEKDAIRVELEFDKISEISIFDPLTGAIISEVPRVTIFPKTHYVTPQEKIDLAIKDIRVELGGRLEELKKNNKLLEAQRLEERTNYDLEMMAELGFCNGVENYSRYLSGRKAGEAPPCLFDYIPENAIVFVDESHVSVPQIGGMFRGDRSRKETLVEYGFRLPSALDN
;
A
#
# COMPACT_ATOMS: atom_id res chain seq x y z
N VAL A 1 37.11 -9.27 -21.64
CA VAL A 1 36.26 -8.65 -20.61
C VAL A 1 34.95 -8.31 -21.33
N GLY A 2 33.94 -9.18 -21.20
CA GLY A 2 32.63 -8.96 -21.79
C GLY A 2 31.93 -7.78 -21.10
N SER A 3 31.36 -6.86 -21.86
CA SER A 3 30.46 -5.84 -21.33
C SER A 3 29.20 -6.55 -20.80
N GLU A 4 28.91 -6.46 -19.50
CA GLU A 4 27.64 -6.91 -18.99
C GLU A 4 26.58 -5.90 -19.41
N MET A 5 25.85 -6.23 -20.48
CA MET A 5 24.66 -5.52 -20.88
C MET A 5 23.46 -6.18 -20.19
N CYS A 6 22.68 -5.40 -19.45
CA CYS A 6 21.48 -5.87 -18.80
C CYS A 6 20.27 -5.11 -19.37
N ILE A 7 19.22 -5.85 -19.69
CA ILE A 7 17.95 -5.29 -20.18
C ILE A 7 16.89 -5.50 -19.11
N ARG A 8 16.14 -4.45 -18.80
CA ARG A 8 15.01 -4.46 -17.86
C ARG A 8 13.77 -3.98 -18.56
N ASP A 9 12.80 -4.86 -18.74
CA ASP A 9 11.50 -4.52 -19.29
C ASP A 9 10.48 -4.30 -18.14
N SER A 10 9.74 -3.22 -18.23
CA SER A 10 8.67 -2.87 -17.28
C SER A 10 7.36 -2.69 -18.02
N PHE A 11 6.29 -3.19 -17.43
CA PHE A 11 4.92 -3.10 -17.94
C PHE A 11 4.12 -2.19 -17.00
N PRO A 12 4.12 -0.87 -17.21
CA PRO A 12 3.41 0.06 -16.34
C PRO A 12 1.91 -0.22 -16.32
N ALA A 13 1.30 -0.08 -15.14
CA ALA A 13 -0.12 -0.37 -14.98
C ALA A 13 -1.03 0.58 -15.76
N GLU A 14 -0.55 1.80 -16.05
CA GLU A 14 -1.22 2.83 -16.83
C GLU A 14 -1.08 2.67 -18.34
N ALA A 15 -0.13 1.84 -18.80
CA ALA A 15 0.09 1.61 -20.22
C ALA A 15 -0.77 0.43 -20.72
N GLU A 16 -1.68 0.70 -21.66
CA GLU A 16 -2.59 -0.34 -22.19
C GLU A 16 -1.88 -1.32 -23.14
N LYS A 17 -0.88 -0.87 -23.89
CA LYS A 17 -0.24 -1.65 -24.95
C LYS A 17 1.27 -1.57 -24.98
N ASP A 18 1.85 -0.54 -24.41
CA ASP A 18 3.26 -0.23 -24.54
C ASP A 18 4.04 -0.70 -23.29
N ALA A 19 5.28 -1.10 -23.47
CA ALA A 19 6.19 -1.43 -22.40
C ALA A 19 7.42 -0.53 -22.43
N ILE A 20 8.11 -0.43 -21.32
CA ILE A 20 9.31 0.37 -21.16
C ILE A 20 10.50 -0.58 -21.08
N ARG A 21 11.51 -0.31 -21.90
CA ARG A 21 12.79 -0.99 -21.86
C ARG A 21 13.87 -0.06 -21.33
N VAL A 22 14.62 -0.51 -20.36
CA VAL A 22 15.80 0.17 -19.82
C VAL A 22 17.00 -0.71 -20.09
N GLU A 23 17.91 -0.21 -20.90
CA GLU A 23 19.18 -0.87 -21.18
C GLU A 23 20.27 -0.30 -20.26
N LEU A 24 21.00 -1.19 -19.63
CA LEU A 24 22.10 -0.82 -18.75
C LEU A 24 23.41 -1.39 -19.31
N GLU A 25 24.39 -0.54 -19.38
CA GLU A 25 25.77 -0.92 -19.68
C GLU A 25 26.60 -0.71 -18.42
N PHE A 26 27.08 -1.81 -17.84
CA PHE A 26 27.58 -1.86 -16.47
C PHE A 26 26.48 -1.38 -15.51
N ASP A 27 26.70 -0.41 -14.68
CA ASP A 27 25.71 0.15 -13.73
C ASP A 27 25.09 1.48 -14.20
N LYS A 28 25.19 1.79 -15.50
CA LYS A 28 24.67 3.03 -16.07
C LYS A 28 23.57 2.74 -17.07
N ILE A 29 22.53 3.56 -17.03
CA ILE A 29 21.49 3.53 -18.06
C ILE A 29 22.11 4.03 -19.35
N SER A 30 22.11 3.19 -20.39
CA SER A 30 22.55 3.53 -21.74
C SER A 30 21.40 4.05 -22.59
N GLU A 31 20.23 3.43 -22.48
CA GLU A 31 19.04 3.78 -23.26
C GLU A 31 17.76 3.50 -22.50
N ILE A 32 16.73 4.32 -22.74
CA ILE A 32 15.35 4.07 -22.32
C ILE A 32 14.47 4.16 -23.55
N SER A 33 13.74 3.08 -23.86
CA SER A 33 12.84 3.01 -24.99
C SER A 33 11.44 2.53 -24.61
N ILE A 34 10.45 3.02 -25.35
CA ILE A 34 9.07 2.53 -25.32
C ILE A 34 8.93 1.56 -26.49
N PHE A 35 8.44 0.38 -26.25
CA PHE A 35 8.31 -0.67 -27.26
C PHE A 35 6.97 -1.41 -27.18
N ASP A 36 6.57 -2.01 -28.29
CA ASP A 36 5.44 -2.91 -28.35
C ASP A 36 5.87 -4.31 -27.86
N PRO A 37 5.32 -4.80 -26.74
CA PRO A 37 5.72 -6.11 -26.17
C PRO A 37 5.33 -7.31 -27.03
N LEU A 38 4.38 -7.15 -27.99
CA LEU A 38 3.95 -8.23 -28.87
C LEU A 38 4.91 -8.41 -30.05
N THR A 39 5.36 -7.30 -30.61
CA THR A 39 6.22 -7.29 -31.82
C THR A 39 7.70 -7.08 -31.48
N GLY A 40 8.00 -6.55 -30.29
CA GLY A 40 9.33 -6.11 -29.90
C GLY A 40 9.79 -4.83 -30.59
N ALA A 41 8.93 -4.19 -31.38
CA ALA A 41 9.28 -2.99 -32.13
C ALA A 41 9.43 -1.77 -31.21
N ILE A 42 10.54 -1.05 -31.29
CA ILE A 42 10.74 0.21 -30.59
C ILE A 42 9.83 1.27 -31.20
N ILE A 43 9.01 1.90 -30.35
CA ILE A 43 8.09 2.97 -30.72
C ILE A 43 8.80 4.31 -30.63
N SER A 44 9.51 4.55 -29.53
CA SER A 44 10.27 5.78 -29.31
C SER A 44 11.34 5.61 -28.24
N GLU A 45 12.40 6.41 -28.35
CA GLU A 45 13.39 6.60 -27.30
C GLU A 45 13.01 7.81 -26.44
N VAL A 46 13.19 7.70 -25.12
CA VAL A 46 12.85 8.75 -24.17
C VAL A 46 14.00 9.01 -23.21
N PRO A 47 14.31 10.29 -22.90
CA PRO A 47 15.42 10.61 -22.02
C PRO A 47 15.14 10.31 -20.55
N ARG A 48 13.89 10.14 -20.18
CA ARG A 48 13.42 9.87 -18.82
C ARG A 48 12.04 9.24 -18.82
N VAL A 49 11.84 8.31 -17.90
CA VAL A 49 10.53 7.70 -17.63
C VAL A 49 10.30 7.66 -16.12
N THR A 50 9.04 7.75 -15.72
CA THR A 50 8.61 7.53 -14.36
C THR A 50 7.84 6.22 -14.31
N ILE A 51 8.28 5.28 -13.48
CA ILE A 51 7.60 4.02 -13.25
C ILE A 51 6.93 4.11 -11.88
N PHE A 52 5.62 4.06 -11.86
CA PHE A 52 4.84 4.09 -10.64
C PHE A 52 4.69 2.68 -10.05
N PRO A 53 4.71 2.53 -8.72
CA PRO A 53 4.46 1.24 -8.09
C PRO A 53 3.01 0.78 -8.37
N LYS A 54 2.85 -0.53 -8.60
CA LYS A 54 1.54 -1.16 -8.85
C LYS A 54 0.71 -1.30 -7.57
N THR A 55 1.35 -1.33 -6.43
CA THR A 55 0.72 -1.58 -5.12
C THR A 55 0.80 -0.35 -4.23
N HIS A 56 -0.15 -0.25 -3.29
CA HIS A 56 -0.13 0.79 -2.26
C HIS A 56 0.98 0.53 -1.23
N TYR A 57 1.43 1.60 -0.57
CA TYR A 57 2.41 1.55 0.53
C TYR A 57 3.76 0.93 0.16
N VAL A 58 4.25 1.23 -1.05
CA VAL A 58 5.65 0.95 -1.38
C VAL A 58 6.53 1.91 -0.59
N THR A 59 7.11 1.40 0.46
CA THR A 59 7.80 2.19 1.49
C THR A 59 9.25 1.71 1.61
N PRO A 60 10.23 2.61 1.81
CA PRO A 60 11.61 2.21 2.06
C PRO A 60 11.72 1.27 3.28
N GLN A 61 12.66 0.32 3.22
CA GLN A 61 12.84 -0.71 4.25
C GLN A 61 13.01 -0.11 5.65
N GLU A 62 13.75 0.98 5.78
CA GLU A 62 13.95 1.66 7.06
C GLU A 62 12.63 2.11 7.73
N LYS A 63 11.67 2.58 6.92
CA LYS A 63 10.34 2.96 7.42
C LYS A 63 9.49 1.75 7.78
N ILE A 64 9.63 0.65 7.03
CA ILE A 64 8.97 -0.62 7.36
C ILE A 64 9.47 -1.14 8.70
N ASP A 65 10.78 -1.11 8.94
CA ASP A 65 11.38 -1.55 10.19
C ASP A 65 10.91 -0.73 11.41
N LEU A 66 10.73 0.59 11.22
CA LEU A 66 10.14 1.45 12.25
C LEU A 66 8.66 1.10 12.48
N ALA A 67 7.88 0.95 11.42
CA ALA A 67 6.49 0.58 11.52
C ALA A 67 6.31 -0.77 12.24
N ILE A 68 7.14 -1.77 11.94
CA ILE A 68 7.13 -3.07 12.61
C ILE A 68 7.34 -2.91 14.13
N LYS A 69 8.26 -2.05 14.56
CA LYS A 69 8.50 -1.80 15.99
C LYS A 69 7.28 -1.18 16.66
N ASP A 70 6.69 -0.18 16.04
CA ASP A 70 5.52 0.52 16.58
C ASP A 70 4.27 -0.40 16.63
N ILE A 71 4.07 -1.22 15.59
CA ILE A 71 3.00 -2.22 15.55
C ILE A 71 3.17 -3.26 16.67
N ARG A 72 4.40 -3.70 16.96
CA ARG A 72 4.67 -4.62 18.08
C ARG A 72 4.34 -4.01 19.43
N VAL A 73 4.57 -2.73 19.60
CA VAL A 73 4.20 -2.01 20.84
C VAL A 73 2.68 -1.97 21.01
N GLU A 74 1.95 -1.61 19.94
CA GLU A 74 0.48 -1.64 19.98
C GLU A 74 -0.06 -3.05 20.24
N LEU A 75 0.49 -4.06 19.57
CA LEU A 75 0.11 -5.45 19.77
C LEU A 75 0.26 -5.87 21.23
N GLY A 76 1.41 -5.58 21.83
CA GLY A 76 1.67 -5.91 23.25
C GLY A 76 0.62 -5.31 24.18
N GLY A 77 0.34 -4.02 24.04
CA GLY A 77 -0.69 -3.34 24.84
C GLY A 77 -2.09 -3.92 24.63
N ARG A 78 -2.45 -4.23 23.39
CA ARG A 78 -3.77 -4.82 23.08
C ARG A 78 -3.91 -6.25 23.61
N LEU A 79 -2.86 -7.05 23.54
CA LEU A 79 -2.86 -8.40 24.11
C LEU A 79 -3.06 -8.40 25.63
N GLU A 80 -2.41 -7.49 26.34
CA GLU A 80 -2.62 -7.33 27.79
C GLU A 80 -4.08 -6.95 28.12
N GLU A 81 -4.66 -6.03 27.36
CA GLU A 81 -6.05 -5.62 27.53
C GLU A 81 -7.02 -6.80 27.29
N LEU A 82 -6.84 -7.54 26.21
CA LEU A 82 -7.66 -8.70 25.89
C LEU A 82 -7.55 -9.79 26.96
N LYS A 83 -6.33 -10.07 27.44
CA LYS A 83 -6.09 -11.04 28.52
C LYS A 83 -6.74 -10.62 29.84
N LYS A 84 -6.68 -9.34 30.20
CA LYS A 84 -7.36 -8.78 31.41
C LYS A 84 -8.88 -8.92 31.30
N ASN A 85 -9.44 -8.86 30.12
CA ASN A 85 -10.88 -9.02 29.85
C ASN A 85 -11.30 -10.48 29.60
N ASN A 86 -10.43 -11.47 29.88
CA ASN A 86 -10.64 -12.90 29.63
C ASN A 86 -10.96 -13.26 28.17
N LYS A 87 -10.59 -12.41 27.20
CA LYS A 87 -10.72 -12.64 25.76
C LYS A 87 -9.48 -13.36 25.22
N LEU A 88 -9.25 -14.61 25.69
CA LEU A 88 -8.02 -15.35 25.38
C LEU A 88 -7.94 -15.81 23.92
N LEU A 89 -9.07 -16.19 23.33
CA LEU A 89 -9.15 -16.62 21.93
C LEU A 89 -8.86 -15.45 20.98
N GLU A 90 -9.43 -14.28 21.28
CA GLU A 90 -9.19 -13.05 20.53
C GLU A 90 -7.73 -12.62 20.63
N ALA A 91 -7.13 -12.75 21.83
CA ALA A 91 -5.72 -12.44 22.04
C ALA A 91 -4.81 -13.36 21.21
N GLN A 92 -5.03 -14.68 21.24
CA GLN A 92 -4.26 -15.64 20.46
C GLN A 92 -4.39 -15.36 18.95
N ARG A 93 -5.59 -15.18 18.47
CA ARG A 93 -5.85 -14.89 17.05
C ARG A 93 -5.16 -13.62 16.57
N LEU A 94 -5.23 -12.55 17.38
CA LEU A 94 -4.59 -11.29 17.06
C LEU A 94 -3.07 -11.42 17.02
N GLU A 95 -2.50 -12.13 17.99
CA GLU A 95 -1.06 -12.38 18.11
C GLU A 95 -0.53 -13.16 16.90
N GLU A 96 -1.15 -14.28 16.56
CA GLU A 96 -0.77 -15.12 15.43
C GLU A 96 -0.87 -14.35 14.10
N ARG A 97 -1.99 -13.68 13.88
CA ARG A 97 -2.21 -12.93 12.64
C ARG A 97 -1.25 -11.76 12.49
N THR A 98 -1.08 -10.97 13.54
CA THR A 98 -0.20 -9.79 13.46
C THR A 98 1.26 -10.20 13.30
N ASN A 99 1.74 -11.22 14.01
CA ASN A 99 3.10 -11.70 13.82
C ASN A 99 3.35 -12.20 12.40
N TYR A 100 2.41 -12.96 11.82
CA TYR A 100 2.51 -13.39 10.43
C TYR A 100 2.59 -12.20 9.46
N ASP A 101 1.73 -11.19 9.62
CA ASP A 101 1.74 -9.99 8.78
C ASP A 101 3.07 -9.21 8.93
N LEU A 102 3.65 -9.15 10.14
CA LEU A 102 4.95 -8.51 10.41
C LEU A 102 6.12 -9.27 9.77
N GLU A 103 6.10 -10.60 9.77
CA GLU A 103 7.09 -11.43 9.08
C GLU A 103 7.03 -11.18 7.57
N MET A 104 5.82 -11.17 6.99
CA MET A 104 5.65 -10.87 5.56
C MET A 104 6.15 -9.46 5.21
N MET A 105 5.89 -8.46 6.05
CA MET A 105 6.41 -7.11 5.82
C MET A 105 7.94 -7.04 5.92
N ALA A 106 8.54 -7.77 6.85
CA ALA A 106 10.01 -7.81 7.02
C ALA A 106 10.70 -8.47 5.82
N GLU A 107 10.17 -9.61 5.34
CA GLU A 107 10.79 -10.42 4.28
C GLU A 107 10.48 -9.91 2.87
N LEU A 108 9.24 -9.49 2.62
CA LEU A 108 8.74 -9.14 1.29
C LEU A 108 8.46 -7.66 1.10
N GLY A 109 8.50 -6.86 2.16
CA GLY A 109 8.16 -5.44 2.12
C GLY A 109 6.65 -5.16 2.08
N PHE A 110 5.79 -6.18 2.12
CA PHE A 110 4.33 -6.03 2.13
C PHE A 110 3.65 -7.21 2.81
N CYS A 111 2.37 -7.03 3.18
CA CYS A 111 1.49 -8.12 3.62
C CYS A 111 0.08 -7.97 3.03
N ASN A 112 -0.70 -9.05 3.06
CA ASN A 112 -2.11 -8.99 2.68
C ASN A 112 -2.89 -8.18 3.72
N GLY A 113 -3.57 -7.10 3.27
CA GLY A 113 -4.27 -6.20 4.15
C GLY A 113 -3.36 -5.15 4.76
N VAL A 114 -2.28 -4.78 4.06
CA VAL A 114 -1.30 -3.75 4.47
C VAL A 114 -1.96 -2.43 4.85
N GLU A 115 -3.13 -2.11 4.28
CA GLU A 115 -3.92 -0.93 4.61
C GLU A 115 -4.31 -0.87 6.10
N ASN A 116 -4.44 -2.02 6.78
CA ASN A 116 -4.74 -2.05 8.22
C ASN A 116 -3.59 -1.50 9.09
N TYR A 117 -2.40 -1.37 8.52
CA TYR A 117 -1.20 -0.81 9.13
C TYR A 117 -0.83 0.57 8.55
N SER A 118 -1.73 1.17 7.75
CA SER A 118 -1.52 2.43 7.02
C SER A 118 -1.04 3.57 7.90
N ARG A 119 -1.53 3.68 9.13
CA ARG A 119 -1.11 4.70 10.10
C ARG A 119 0.41 4.67 10.33
N TYR A 120 0.97 3.49 10.57
CA TYR A 120 2.40 3.32 10.82
C TYR A 120 3.25 3.51 9.57
N LEU A 121 2.81 2.95 8.44
CA LEU A 121 3.52 3.04 7.17
C LEU A 121 3.57 4.47 6.61
N SER A 122 2.55 5.27 6.88
CA SER A 122 2.48 6.68 6.46
C SER A 122 2.95 7.68 7.53
N GLY A 123 3.30 7.21 8.74
CA GLY A 123 3.78 8.06 9.83
C GLY A 123 2.74 9.03 10.40
N ARG A 124 1.45 8.70 10.28
CA ARG A 124 0.33 9.51 10.79
C ARG A 124 0.12 9.33 12.28
N LYS A 125 -0.49 10.32 12.89
CA LYS A 125 -0.93 10.24 14.30
C LYS A 125 -2.20 9.40 14.42
N ALA A 126 -2.46 8.90 15.62
CA ALA A 126 -3.69 8.20 15.91
C ALA A 126 -4.91 9.09 15.65
N GLY A 127 -5.92 8.55 14.96
CA GLY A 127 -7.14 9.25 14.57
C GLY A 127 -7.04 10.10 13.29
N GLU A 128 -5.86 10.20 12.67
CA GLU A 128 -5.71 10.89 11.38
C GLU A 128 -6.15 9.98 10.24
N ALA A 129 -7.05 10.48 9.39
CA ALA A 129 -7.49 9.77 8.19
C ALA A 129 -6.34 9.57 7.18
N PRO A 130 -6.30 8.48 6.41
CA PRO A 130 -5.34 8.31 5.34
C PRO A 130 -5.58 9.33 4.23
N PRO A 131 -4.53 9.71 3.48
CA PRO A 131 -4.72 10.55 2.31
C PRO A 131 -5.64 9.83 1.31
N CYS A 132 -6.61 10.57 0.81
CA CYS A 132 -7.56 10.11 -0.18
C CYS A 132 -7.35 10.85 -1.51
N LEU A 133 -8.09 10.47 -2.54
CA LEU A 133 -7.99 11.08 -3.86
C LEU A 133 -8.09 12.62 -3.82
N PHE A 134 -8.93 13.15 -2.94
CA PHE A 134 -9.16 14.59 -2.82
C PHE A 134 -7.94 15.36 -2.31
N ASP A 135 -7.07 14.71 -1.53
CA ASP A 135 -5.84 15.33 -1.03
C ASP A 135 -4.79 15.58 -2.13
N TYR A 136 -4.95 14.92 -3.29
CA TYR A 136 -4.07 15.06 -4.46
C TYR A 136 -4.64 15.99 -5.54
N ILE A 137 -5.86 16.48 -5.36
CA ILE A 137 -6.50 17.39 -6.31
C ILE A 137 -5.95 18.81 -6.04
N PRO A 138 -5.55 19.56 -7.10
CA PRO A 138 -5.12 20.95 -6.94
C PRO A 138 -6.21 21.83 -6.29
N GLU A 139 -5.82 22.81 -5.48
CA GLU A 139 -6.75 23.70 -4.75
C GLU A 139 -7.73 24.45 -5.66
N ASN A 140 -7.35 24.70 -6.91
CA ASN A 140 -8.16 25.39 -7.91
C ASN A 140 -8.95 24.42 -8.82
N ALA A 141 -9.02 23.13 -8.48
CA ALA A 141 -9.76 22.15 -9.25
C ALA A 141 -11.27 22.27 -9.01
N ILE A 142 -12.06 21.93 -10.02
CA ILE A 142 -13.50 21.78 -9.95
C ILE A 142 -13.82 20.29 -10.05
N VAL A 143 -14.56 19.79 -9.09
CA VAL A 143 -15.00 18.38 -9.06
C VAL A 143 -16.45 18.28 -9.54
N PHE A 144 -16.67 17.50 -10.59
CA PHE A 144 -18.02 17.17 -11.08
C PHE A 144 -18.37 15.76 -10.59
N VAL A 145 -19.48 15.65 -9.86
CA VAL A 145 -19.98 14.35 -9.40
C VAL A 145 -21.25 14.04 -10.18
N ASP A 146 -21.13 13.12 -11.13
CA ASP A 146 -22.28 12.64 -11.90
C ASP A 146 -23.20 11.84 -11.00
N GLU A 147 -24.53 11.97 -11.22
CA GLU A 147 -25.58 11.34 -10.41
C GLU A 147 -25.33 11.51 -8.89
N SER A 148 -24.97 12.73 -8.47
CA SER A 148 -24.59 13.03 -7.09
C SER A 148 -25.64 12.67 -6.05
N HIS A 149 -26.93 12.67 -6.44
CA HIS A 149 -28.03 12.27 -5.57
C HIS A 149 -27.99 10.77 -5.20
N VAL A 150 -27.29 9.94 -5.99
CA VAL A 150 -27.07 8.52 -5.72
C VAL A 150 -25.65 8.30 -5.19
N SER A 151 -24.63 8.84 -5.88
CA SER A 151 -23.21 8.58 -5.59
C SER A 151 -22.80 9.05 -4.19
N VAL A 152 -23.22 10.24 -3.76
CA VAL A 152 -22.84 10.79 -2.44
C VAL A 152 -23.45 9.99 -1.28
N PRO A 153 -24.74 9.67 -1.26
CA PRO A 153 -25.30 8.78 -0.24
C PRO A 153 -24.67 7.37 -0.23
N GLN A 154 -24.32 6.84 -1.41
CA GLN A 154 -23.68 5.53 -1.54
C GLN A 154 -22.28 5.54 -0.89
N ILE A 155 -21.44 6.54 -1.17
CA ILE A 155 -20.13 6.69 -0.53
C ILE A 155 -20.28 6.79 0.99
N GLY A 156 -21.25 7.60 1.48
CA GLY A 156 -21.55 7.67 2.90
C GLY A 156 -22.01 6.35 3.52
N GLY A 157 -22.75 5.54 2.76
CA GLY A 157 -23.14 4.18 3.15
C GLY A 157 -21.95 3.23 3.23
N MET A 158 -21.05 3.28 2.25
CA MET A 158 -19.81 2.48 2.22
C MET A 158 -18.91 2.83 3.41
N PHE A 159 -18.72 4.10 3.70
CA PHE A 159 -17.93 4.55 4.86
C PHE A 159 -18.48 3.98 6.18
N ARG A 160 -19.77 4.10 6.42
CA ARG A 160 -20.41 3.58 7.65
C ARG A 160 -20.32 2.05 7.72
N GLY A 161 -20.51 1.36 6.60
CA GLY A 161 -20.41 -0.10 6.51
C GLY A 161 -19.01 -0.60 6.79
N ASP A 162 -18.00 0.04 6.22
CA ASP A 162 -16.59 -0.31 6.46
C ASP A 162 -16.20 -0.03 7.91
N ARG A 163 -16.60 1.09 8.48
CA ARG A 163 -16.36 1.42 9.89
C ARG A 163 -16.94 0.36 10.82
N SER A 164 -18.20 -0.01 10.63
CA SER A 164 -18.87 -1.04 11.45
C SER A 164 -18.18 -2.40 11.31
N ARG A 165 -17.78 -2.78 10.09
CA ARG A 165 -17.02 -4.00 9.85
C ARG A 165 -15.68 -4.00 10.59
N LYS A 166 -14.92 -2.91 10.51
CA LYS A 166 -13.63 -2.78 11.18
C LYS A 166 -13.75 -2.81 12.70
N GLU A 167 -14.75 -2.15 13.27
CA GLU A 167 -15.04 -2.22 14.70
C GLU A 167 -15.25 -3.67 15.17
N THR A 168 -16.04 -4.43 14.44
CA THR A 168 -16.23 -5.86 14.68
C THR A 168 -14.91 -6.65 14.61
N LEU A 169 -14.10 -6.41 13.58
CA LEU A 169 -12.82 -7.09 13.41
C LEU A 169 -11.83 -6.78 14.53
N VAL A 170 -11.81 -5.56 15.04
CA VAL A 170 -10.97 -5.15 16.17
C VAL A 170 -11.49 -5.76 17.48
N GLU A 171 -12.80 -5.76 17.70
CA GLU A 171 -13.42 -6.32 18.90
C GLU A 171 -13.11 -7.82 19.07
N TYR A 172 -13.20 -8.56 17.96
CA TYR A 172 -12.99 -10.02 17.96
C TYR A 172 -11.55 -10.47 17.68
N GLY A 173 -10.57 -9.55 17.74
CA GLY A 173 -9.14 -9.87 17.65
C GLY A 173 -8.66 -10.25 16.25
N PHE A 174 -9.33 -9.79 15.19
CA PHE A 174 -8.86 -9.99 13.81
C PHE A 174 -7.97 -8.85 13.31
N ARG A 175 -8.03 -7.68 13.94
CA ARG A 175 -7.26 -6.48 13.59
C ARG A 175 -6.85 -5.72 14.84
N LEU A 176 -5.76 -4.96 14.72
CA LEU A 176 -5.34 -4.00 15.75
C LEU A 176 -6.28 -2.78 15.77
N PRO A 177 -6.39 -2.08 16.91
CA PRO A 177 -7.17 -0.84 17.01
C PRO A 177 -6.80 0.21 15.96
N SER A 178 -5.52 0.31 15.59
CA SER A 178 -5.03 1.23 14.55
C SER A 178 -5.66 1.03 13.17
N ALA A 179 -6.22 -0.14 12.88
CA ALA A 179 -6.96 -0.38 11.65
C ALA A 179 -8.24 0.48 11.52
N LEU A 180 -8.71 1.08 12.61
CA LEU A 180 -9.84 2.00 12.62
C LEU A 180 -9.50 3.39 12.06
N ASP A 181 -8.21 3.70 11.94
CA ASP A 181 -7.72 4.98 11.41
C ASP A 181 -7.56 4.98 9.88
N ASN A 182 -8.04 3.93 9.23
CA ASN A 182 -7.97 3.77 7.78
C ASN A 182 -9.36 3.88 7.15
#